data_d7a2e956d07d0b127c8ee0088f0506a4
#
_entry.id   d7a2e956d07d0b127c8ee0088f0506a4
#
_cell.length_a   1.000
_cell.length_b   1.000
_cell.length_c   1.000
_cell.angle_alpha   90.00
_cell.angle_beta   90.00
_cell.angle_gamma   90.00
#
_symmetry.space_group_name_H-M   'P 1'
#
loop_
_entity.id
_entity.type
_entity.pdbx_description
1 polymer ?
#
loop_
_entity_poly.entity_id
_entity_poly.type
_entity_poly.pdbx_seq_one_letter_code
_entity_poly.pdbx_strand_id
1 'polypeptide(L)'
;MGHRGQLTADIVFTDVHVPADNVLGPPDGGLGVALSALVRGRIGIGAAGVGVAQAALDLAVHRLRTRHVFGAPLGAMQHWQFQMAQRATEIECARSLYQKAALLLDRGDRSADPEAAMAKAYGTRLANDLVREAIQIHGAVGFARRVAESGESVRLEEMYRDAKILEIFEGANELQQWIIARQLIGRDVTG
;
A
#
# COMPACT_ATOMS: atom_id res chain seq x y z
N MET A 1 -12.68 -4.64 9.50
CA MET A 1 -12.71 -5.05 8.07
C MET A 1 -11.58 -6.02 7.82
N GLY A 2 -10.35 -5.58 7.59
CA GLY A 2 -9.16 -6.39 7.44
C GLY A 2 -8.24 -6.32 8.67
N HIS A 3 -6.98 -6.80 8.50
CA HIS A 3 -5.94 -6.79 9.52
C HIS A 3 -6.39 -7.37 10.88
N ARG A 4 -7.17 -8.44 10.85
CA ARG A 4 -7.78 -9.03 12.06
C ARG A 4 -6.76 -9.62 13.05
N GLY A 5 -5.52 -9.84 12.61
CA GLY A 5 -4.41 -10.26 13.45
C GLY A 5 -3.65 -9.11 14.12
N GLN A 6 -3.98 -7.85 13.78
CA GLN A 6 -3.36 -6.65 14.33
C GLN A 6 -4.35 -5.92 15.25
N LEU A 7 -4.00 -5.77 16.52
CA LEU A 7 -4.78 -4.98 17.46
C LEU A 7 -4.43 -3.50 17.28
N THR A 8 -5.47 -2.68 17.09
CA THR A 8 -5.37 -1.22 17.11
C THR A 8 -6.29 -0.71 18.21
N ALA A 9 -5.74 0.03 19.16
CA ALA A 9 -6.46 0.51 20.33
C ALA A 9 -5.89 1.85 20.80
N ASP A 10 -6.68 2.58 21.56
CA ASP A 10 -6.22 3.73 22.31
C ASP A 10 -5.32 3.29 23.48
N ILE A 11 -4.28 4.08 23.75
CA ILE A 11 -3.42 3.88 24.91
C ILE A 11 -3.70 5.02 25.88
N VAL A 12 -4.14 4.66 27.10
CA VAL A 12 -4.43 5.61 28.16
C VAL A 12 -3.30 5.57 29.19
N PHE A 13 -2.75 6.73 29.50
CA PHE A 13 -1.73 6.90 30.53
C PHE A 13 -2.36 7.59 31.75
N THR A 14 -2.28 6.97 32.93
CA THR A 14 -2.77 7.55 34.18
C THR A 14 -1.61 7.56 35.17
N ASP A 15 -1.13 8.76 35.53
CA ASP A 15 -0.05 9.00 36.50
C ASP A 15 1.23 8.18 36.22
N VAL A 16 1.56 7.98 34.96
CA VAL A 16 2.76 7.25 34.54
C VAL A 16 4.00 8.13 34.72
N HIS A 17 4.90 7.72 35.62
CA HIS A 17 6.18 8.38 35.81
C HIS A 17 7.21 7.86 34.79
N VAL A 18 7.79 8.78 34.02
CA VAL A 18 8.84 8.48 33.01
C VAL A 18 10.13 9.17 33.44
N PRO A 19 11.25 8.44 33.67
CA PRO A 19 12.55 9.03 33.96
C PRO A 19 13.01 9.96 32.84
N ALA A 20 13.73 11.03 33.21
CA ALA A 20 14.24 12.03 32.27
C ALA A 20 15.12 11.42 31.15
N ASP A 21 15.88 10.38 31.49
CA ASP A 21 16.75 9.66 30.52
C ASP A 21 15.99 8.92 29.42
N ASN A 22 14.70 8.75 29.60
CA ASN A 22 13.83 8.11 28.58
C ASN A 22 13.18 9.13 27.63
N VAL A 23 13.49 10.43 27.75
CA VAL A 23 13.00 11.46 26.83
C VAL A 23 13.70 11.32 25.48
N LEU A 24 12.93 11.19 24.40
CA LEU A 24 13.44 11.11 23.04
C LEU A 24 13.52 12.50 22.39
N GLY A 25 14.73 12.92 22.04
CA GLY A 25 14.99 14.23 21.42
C GLY A 25 14.97 15.41 22.39
N PRO A 26 14.95 16.64 21.87
CA PRO A 26 14.96 17.84 22.71
C PRO A 26 13.62 18.01 23.44
N PRO A 27 13.61 18.65 24.62
CA PRO A 27 12.38 19.09 25.27
C PRO A 27 11.52 19.88 24.27
N ASP A 28 10.21 19.67 24.28
CA ASP A 28 9.22 20.26 23.35
C ASP A 28 9.37 19.88 21.87
N GLY A 29 10.31 18.98 21.52
CA GLY A 29 10.56 18.52 20.16
C GLY A 29 9.83 17.22 19.75
N GLY A 30 8.98 16.66 20.60
CA GLY A 30 8.37 15.33 20.42
C GLY A 30 7.57 15.16 19.13
N LEU A 31 6.85 16.18 18.70
CA LEU A 31 6.13 16.13 17.41
C LEU A 31 7.08 15.93 16.22
N GLY A 32 8.23 16.64 16.22
CA GLY A 32 9.25 16.48 15.18
C GLY A 32 9.83 15.06 15.13
N VAL A 33 10.10 14.47 16.31
CA VAL A 33 10.55 13.08 16.44
C VAL A 33 9.51 12.12 15.87
N ALA A 34 8.24 12.26 16.26
CA ALA A 34 7.14 11.43 15.76
C ALA A 34 6.98 11.54 14.23
N LEU A 35 6.96 12.77 13.69
CA LEU A 35 6.82 12.98 12.24
C LEU A 35 8.01 12.44 11.45
N SER A 36 9.24 12.48 11.99
CA SER A 36 10.41 11.91 11.32
C SER A 36 10.33 10.39 11.18
N ALA A 37 9.72 9.70 12.14
CA ALA A 37 9.47 8.26 12.08
C ALA A 37 8.48 7.90 10.97
N LEU A 38 7.48 8.75 10.70
CA LEU A 38 6.48 8.53 9.67
C LEU A 38 7.07 8.51 8.24
N VAL A 39 8.17 9.19 7.97
CA VAL A 39 8.82 9.14 6.64
C VAL A 39 9.26 7.72 6.32
N ARG A 40 9.90 7.03 7.28
CA ARG A 40 10.28 5.62 7.14
C ARG A 40 9.05 4.72 7.00
N GLY A 41 8.04 4.95 7.83
CA GLY A 41 6.77 4.23 7.77
C GLY A 41 6.14 4.31 6.37
N ARG A 42 6.04 5.50 5.78
CA ARG A 42 5.48 5.71 4.44
C ARG A 42 6.21 4.91 3.35
N ILE A 43 7.54 4.87 3.38
CA ILE A 43 8.33 4.06 2.45
C ILE A 43 8.00 2.57 2.60
N GLY A 44 7.94 2.08 3.85
CA GLY A 44 7.59 0.69 4.16
C GLY A 44 6.18 0.34 3.69
N ILE A 45 5.21 1.24 3.88
CA ILE A 45 3.83 1.02 3.41
C ILE A 45 3.72 1.09 1.88
N GLY A 46 4.48 1.96 1.23
CA GLY A 46 4.60 1.97 -0.23
C GLY A 46 5.12 0.62 -0.76
N ALA A 47 6.17 0.08 -0.15
CA ALA A 47 6.72 -1.23 -0.48
C ALA A 47 5.72 -2.38 -0.20
N ALA A 48 5.00 -2.34 0.93
CA ALA A 48 3.94 -3.30 1.24
C ALA A 48 2.82 -3.26 0.19
N GLY A 49 2.40 -2.06 -0.25
CA GLY A 49 1.45 -1.89 -1.34
C GLY A 49 1.91 -2.56 -2.63
N VAL A 50 3.18 -2.38 -3.01
CA VAL A 50 3.78 -3.04 -4.19
C VAL A 50 3.78 -4.56 -4.03
N GLY A 51 4.08 -5.08 -2.83
CA GLY A 51 4.02 -6.53 -2.54
C GLY A 51 2.62 -7.11 -2.72
N VAL A 52 1.59 -6.44 -2.21
CA VAL A 52 0.18 -6.83 -2.38
C VAL A 52 -0.23 -6.75 -3.85
N ALA A 53 0.14 -5.67 -4.56
CA ALA A 53 -0.13 -5.51 -5.98
C ALA A 53 0.49 -6.63 -6.82
N GLN A 54 1.75 -6.98 -6.56
CA GLN A 54 2.44 -8.07 -7.24
C GLN A 54 1.75 -9.41 -7.01
N ALA A 55 1.42 -9.73 -5.75
CA ALA A 55 0.73 -10.98 -5.43
C ALA A 55 -0.65 -11.08 -6.13
N ALA A 56 -1.40 -9.97 -6.19
CA ALA A 56 -2.68 -9.93 -6.89
C ALA A 56 -2.50 -10.12 -8.41
N LEU A 57 -1.46 -9.51 -9.00
CA LEU A 57 -1.12 -9.69 -10.41
C LEU A 57 -0.78 -11.15 -10.72
N ASP A 58 0.04 -11.78 -9.89
CA ASP A 58 0.46 -13.18 -10.08
C ASP A 58 -0.75 -14.13 -10.04
N LEU A 59 -1.68 -13.93 -9.08
CA LEU A 59 -2.93 -14.67 -9.01
C LEU A 59 -3.81 -14.44 -10.24
N ALA A 60 -3.94 -13.20 -10.68
CA ALA A 60 -4.70 -12.84 -11.87
C ALA A 60 -4.13 -13.51 -13.13
N VAL A 61 -2.82 -13.42 -13.34
CA VAL A 61 -2.12 -14.04 -14.47
C VAL A 61 -2.27 -15.56 -14.45
N HIS A 62 -2.13 -16.19 -13.28
CA HIS A 62 -2.39 -17.62 -13.15
C HIS A 62 -3.81 -17.99 -13.59
N ARG A 63 -4.81 -17.24 -13.12
CA ARG A 63 -6.21 -17.48 -13.48
C ARG A 63 -6.46 -17.27 -14.97
N LEU A 64 -5.89 -16.23 -15.57
CA LEU A 64 -6.01 -15.96 -17.01
C LEU A 64 -5.46 -17.10 -17.88
N ARG A 65 -4.42 -17.78 -17.40
CA ARG A 65 -3.80 -18.92 -18.10
C ARG A 65 -4.57 -20.23 -17.93
N THR A 66 -5.21 -20.42 -16.78
CA THR A 66 -5.82 -21.72 -16.42
C THR A 66 -7.34 -21.77 -16.66
N ARG A 67 -8.03 -20.62 -16.59
CA ARG A 67 -9.49 -20.56 -16.82
C ARG A 67 -9.79 -20.54 -18.31
N HIS A 68 -10.63 -21.47 -18.78
CA HIS A 68 -11.13 -21.49 -20.14
C HIS A 68 -12.58 -20.95 -20.22
N VAL A 69 -12.84 -20.11 -21.21
CA VAL A 69 -14.15 -19.56 -21.56
C VAL A 69 -14.27 -19.48 -23.09
N PHE A 70 -15.45 -19.75 -23.63
CA PHE A 70 -15.65 -19.72 -25.08
C PHE A 70 -14.62 -20.53 -25.89
N GLY A 71 -14.17 -21.66 -25.36
CA GLY A 71 -13.24 -22.58 -26.05
C GLY A 71 -11.75 -22.17 -25.98
N ALA A 72 -11.38 -21.08 -25.28
CA ALA A 72 -9.99 -20.60 -25.16
C ALA A 72 -9.65 -20.20 -23.72
N PRO A 73 -8.35 -20.10 -23.35
CA PRO A 73 -7.96 -19.51 -22.08
C PRO A 73 -8.50 -18.08 -21.96
N LEU A 74 -8.92 -17.69 -20.75
CA LEU A 74 -9.44 -16.33 -20.49
C LEU A 74 -8.42 -15.25 -20.90
N GLY A 75 -7.13 -15.52 -20.76
CA GLY A 75 -6.02 -14.64 -21.17
C GLY A 75 -5.86 -14.47 -22.69
N ALA A 76 -6.59 -15.24 -23.52
CA ALA A 76 -6.64 -14.99 -24.96
C ALA A 76 -7.42 -13.72 -25.34
N MET A 77 -8.20 -13.18 -24.39
CA MET A 77 -8.94 -11.92 -24.60
C MET A 77 -7.97 -10.72 -24.49
N GLN A 78 -7.87 -9.93 -25.55
CA GLN A 78 -6.97 -8.78 -25.67
C GLN A 78 -7.14 -7.74 -24.54
N HIS A 79 -8.38 -7.56 -24.06
CA HIS A 79 -8.69 -6.68 -22.92
C HIS A 79 -7.80 -7.01 -21.71
N TRP A 80 -7.74 -8.28 -21.31
CA TRP A 80 -6.93 -8.70 -20.16
C TRP A 80 -5.43 -8.62 -20.43
N GLN A 81 -5.00 -8.87 -21.65
CA GLN A 81 -3.58 -8.76 -22.03
C GLN A 81 -3.06 -7.34 -21.83
N PHE A 82 -3.79 -6.36 -22.34
CA PHE A 82 -3.42 -4.95 -22.20
C PHE A 82 -3.48 -4.48 -20.76
N GLN A 83 -4.53 -4.87 -20.04
CA GLN A 83 -4.67 -4.49 -18.64
C GLN A 83 -3.54 -5.06 -17.78
N MET A 84 -3.19 -6.33 -17.93
CA MET A 84 -2.10 -6.93 -17.16
C MET A 84 -0.74 -6.33 -17.52
N ALA A 85 -0.49 -6.02 -18.79
CA ALA A 85 0.74 -5.35 -19.21
C ALA A 85 0.86 -3.94 -18.59
N GLN A 86 -0.23 -3.17 -18.55
CA GLN A 86 -0.27 -1.87 -17.89
C GLN A 86 0.00 -2.02 -16.39
N ARG A 87 -0.67 -2.96 -15.70
CA ARG A 87 -0.48 -3.19 -14.26
C ARG A 87 0.92 -3.63 -13.90
N ALA A 88 1.55 -4.49 -14.71
CA ALA A 88 2.95 -4.85 -14.53
C ALA A 88 3.87 -3.64 -14.60
N THR A 89 3.65 -2.75 -15.57
CA THR A 89 4.41 -1.48 -15.72
C THR A 89 4.20 -0.57 -14.51
N GLU A 90 2.97 -0.42 -14.02
CA GLU A 90 2.64 0.41 -12.86
C GLU A 90 3.29 -0.12 -11.58
N ILE A 91 3.40 -1.44 -11.41
CA ILE A 91 4.12 -2.07 -10.31
C ILE A 91 5.60 -1.66 -10.32
N GLU A 92 6.26 -1.69 -11.47
CA GLU A 92 7.66 -1.29 -11.58
C GLU A 92 7.86 0.21 -11.34
N CYS A 93 6.92 1.05 -11.79
CA CYS A 93 6.92 2.48 -11.44
C CYS A 93 6.80 2.68 -9.92
N ALA A 94 5.86 1.98 -9.27
CA ALA A 94 5.66 2.05 -7.81
C ALA A 94 6.88 1.53 -7.04
N ARG A 95 7.51 0.44 -7.55
CA ARG A 95 8.75 -0.12 -7.00
C ARG A 95 9.89 0.89 -7.03
N SER A 96 10.07 1.56 -8.15
CA SER A 96 11.09 2.59 -8.34
C SER A 96 10.88 3.78 -7.39
N LEU A 97 9.63 4.17 -7.11
CA LEU A 97 9.31 5.26 -6.18
C LEU A 97 9.78 4.95 -4.76
N TYR A 98 9.42 3.80 -4.18
CA TYR A 98 9.82 3.50 -2.81
C TYR A 98 11.33 3.25 -2.68
N GLN A 99 11.97 2.66 -3.70
CA GLN A 99 13.42 2.48 -3.72
C GLN A 99 14.15 3.82 -3.78
N LYS A 100 13.69 4.74 -4.63
CA LYS A 100 14.22 6.11 -4.69
C LYS A 100 14.07 6.82 -3.34
N ALA A 101 12.89 6.75 -2.72
CA ALA A 101 12.65 7.37 -1.42
C ALA A 101 13.57 6.79 -0.33
N ALA A 102 13.78 5.48 -0.32
CA ALA A 102 14.68 4.82 0.61
C ALA A 102 16.14 5.29 0.43
N LEU A 103 16.63 5.34 -0.80
CA LEU A 103 17.99 5.83 -1.11
C LEU A 103 18.20 7.29 -0.70
N LEU A 104 17.19 8.15 -0.89
CA LEU A 104 17.27 9.54 -0.46
C LEU A 104 17.30 9.65 1.07
N LEU A 105 16.46 8.85 1.76
CA LEU A 105 16.45 8.81 3.21
C LEU A 105 17.79 8.35 3.79
N ASP A 106 18.41 7.32 3.22
CA ASP A 106 19.72 6.81 3.65
C ASP A 106 20.84 7.85 3.47
N ARG A 107 20.70 8.75 2.50
CA ARG A 107 21.63 9.87 2.27
C ARG A 107 21.34 11.09 3.14
N GLY A 108 20.28 11.07 3.95
CA GLY A 108 19.83 12.22 4.74
C GLY A 108 19.27 13.37 3.89
N ASP A 109 18.83 13.08 2.67
CA ASP A 109 18.28 14.09 1.76
C ASP A 109 16.85 14.47 2.17
N ARG A 110 16.60 15.78 2.28
CA ARG A 110 15.28 16.32 2.67
C ARG A 110 14.19 16.05 1.63
N SER A 111 14.55 15.75 0.40
CA SER A 111 13.59 15.35 -0.64
C SER A 111 13.01 13.95 -0.41
N ALA A 112 13.51 13.18 0.56
CA ALA A 112 12.97 11.88 0.92
C ALA A 112 11.49 11.95 1.36
N ASP A 113 11.05 13.02 2.02
CA ASP A 113 9.67 13.14 2.53
C ASP A 113 8.60 13.19 1.41
N PRO A 114 8.67 14.08 0.41
CA PRO A 114 7.73 14.07 -0.70
C PRO A 114 7.83 12.78 -1.56
N GLU A 115 9.02 12.22 -1.74
CA GLU A 115 9.19 10.96 -2.46
C GLU A 115 8.56 9.77 -1.70
N ALA A 116 8.68 9.74 -0.37
CA ALA A 116 8.01 8.75 0.48
C ALA A 116 6.48 8.89 0.40
N ALA A 117 5.98 10.13 0.34
CA ALA A 117 4.56 10.40 0.16
C ALA A 117 4.06 9.91 -1.20
N MET A 118 4.82 10.13 -2.29
CA MET A 118 4.50 9.61 -3.61
C MET A 118 4.47 8.07 -3.62
N ALA A 119 5.49 7.44 -3.05
CA ALA A 119 5.59 5.99 -2.95
C ALA A 119 4.40 5.37 -2.21
N LYS A 120 4.02 5.96 -1.06
CA LYS A 120 2.89 5.50 -0.25
C LYS A 120 1.57 5.68 -0.99
N ALA A 121 1.28 6.87 -1.49
CA ALA A 121 0.02 7.16 -2.16
C ALA A 121 -0.19 6.31 -3.42
N TYR A 122 0.84 6.17 -4.25
CA TYR A 122 0.76 5.41 -5.48
C TYR A 122 0.71 3.90 -5.24
N GLY A 123 1.63 3.35 -4.42
CA GLY A 123 1.71 1.91 -4.17
C GLY A 123 0.48 1.35 -3.49
N THR A 124 -0.11 2.08 -2.52
CA THR A 124 -1.29 1.62 -1.79
C THR A 124 -2.57 1.67 -2.63
N ARG A 125 -2.73 2.69 -3.48
CA ARG A 125 -3.82 2.75 -4.45
C ARG A 125 -3.73 1.62 -5.45
N LEU A 126 -2.54 1.39 -6.02
CA LEU A 126 -2.30 0.32 -6.97
C LEU A 126 -2.61 -1.07 -6.37
N ALA A 127 -2.28 -1.30 -5.09
CA ALA A 127 -2.64 -2.52 -4.39
C ALA A 127 -4.15 -2.77 -4.38
N ASN A 128 -4.93 -1.75 -3.99
CA ASN A 128 -6.39 -1.85 -3.93
C ASN A 128 -7.00 -2.07 -5.33
N ASP A 129 -6.52 -1.37 -6.34
CA ASP A 129 -6.99 -1.51 -7.72
C ASP A 129 -6.72 -2.92 -8.25
N LEU A 130 -5.50 -3.45 -8.07
CA LEU A 130 -5.13 -4.78 -8.56
C LEU A 130 -5.86 -5.90 -7.83
N VAL A 131 -6.03 -5.82 -6.51
CA VAL A 131 -6.78 -6.84 -5.78
C VAL A 131 -8.24 -6.86 -6.24
N ARG A 132 -8.86 -5.69 -6.44
CA ARG A 132 -10.23 -5.59 -6.99
C ARG A 132 -10.34 -6.23 -8.37
N GLU A 133 -9.38 -5.97 -9.25
CA GLU A 133 -9.34 -6.56 -10.60
C GLU A 133 -9.08 -8.06 -10.58
N ALA A 134 -8.19 -8.54 -9.71
CA ALA A 134 -7.94 -9.95 -9.53
C ALA A 134 -9.21 -10.71 -9.07
N ILE A 135 -9.98 -10.12 -8.14
CA ILE A 135 -11.30 -10.66 -7.75
C ILE A 135 -12.21 -10.77 -8.97
N GLN A 136 -12.29 -9.73 -9.80
CA GLN A 136 -13.13 -9.72 -11.00
C GLN A 136 -12.71 -10.81 -11.98
N ILE A 137 -11.41 -11.01 -12.21
CA ILE A 137 -10.86 -12.08 -13.08
C ILE A 137 -11.20 -13.48 -12.55
N HIS A 138 -11.18 -13.65 -11.22
CA HIS A 138 -11.52 -14.93 -10.58
C HIS A 138 -13.03 -15.18 -10.51
N GLY A 139 -13.87 -14.14 -10.58
CA GLY A 139 -15.30 -14.24 -10.42
C GLY A 139 -15.71 -14.73 -9.03
N ALA A 140 -16.70 -15.60 -8.93
CA ALA A 140 -17.21 -16.11 -7.65
C ALA A 140 -16.14 -16.75 -6.76
N VAL A 141 -15.16 -17.43 -7.34
CA VAL A 141 -14.04 -18.04 -6.60
C VAL A 141 -13.16 -17.00 -5.92
N GLY A 142 -12.95 -15.84 -6.56
CA GLY A 142 -12.19 -14.71 -5.97
C GLY A 142 -12.95 -13.97 -4.87
N PHE A 143 -14.28 -13.97 -4.96
CA PHE A 143 -15.14 -13.35 -3.94
C PHE A 143 -15.33 -14.23 -2.70
N ALA A 144 -15.34 -15.55 -2.88
CA ALA A 144 -15.56 -16.49 -1.81
C ALA A 144 -14.34 -16.60 -0.89
N ARG A 145 -14.57 -16.61 0.43
CA ARG A 145 -13.53 -16.91 1.41
C ARG A 145 -12.94 -18.30 1.20
N ARG A 146 -13.80 -19.28 0.86
CA ARG A 146 -13.44 -20.66 0.61
C ARG A 146 -14.49 -21.30 -0.28
N VAL A 147 -14.05 -22.09 -1.23
CA VAL A 147 -14.96 -22.91 -2.07
C VAL A 147 -15.46 -24.08 -1.25
N ALA A 148 -16.78 -24.24 -1.14
CA ALA A 148 -17.39 -25.24 -0.24
C ALA A 148 -16.99 -26.67 -0.58
N GLU A 149 -16.95 -27.01 -1.88
CA GLU A 149 -16.67 -28.36 -2.35
C GLU A 149 -15.18 -28.76 -2.23
N SER A 150 -14.26 -27.88 -2.59
CA SER A 150 -12.82 -28.17 -2.63
C SER A 150 -12.07 -27.71 -1.38
N GLY A 151 -12.67 -26.82 -0.58
CA GLY A 151 -11.99 -26.13 0.51
C GLY A 151 -10.93 -25.11 0.05
N GLU A 152 -10.80 -24.90 -1.26
CA GLU A 152 -9.82 -23.99 -1.87
C GLU A 152 -10.12 -22.54 -1.48
N SER A 153 -9.05 -21.76 -1.25
CA SER A 153 -9.11 -20.32 -1.04
C SER A 153 -7.99 -19.65 -1.81
N VAL A 154 -8.35 -18.70 -2.66
CA VAL A 154 -7.37 -17.83 -3.36
C VAL A 154 -6.99 -16.59 -2.55
N ARG A 155 -7.55 -16.42 -1.35
CA ARG A 155 -7.30 -15.34 -0.39
C ARG A 155 -7.53 -13.91 -0.90
N LEU A 156 -8.08 -13.72 -2.07
CA LEU A 156 -8.31 -12.41 -2.66
C LEU A 156 -9.31 -11.56 -1.86
N GLU A 157 -10.36 -12.18 -1.28
CA GLU A 157 -11.30 -11.46 -0.42
C GLU A 157 -10.62 -10.93 0.85
N GLU A 158 -9.69 -11.70 1.40
CA GLU A 158 -8.86 -11.30 2.55
C GLU A 158 -7.92 -10.16 2.14
N MET A 159 -7.19 -10.33 1.03
CA MET A 159 -6.31 -9.29 0.50
C MET A 159 -7.06 -7.97 0.24
N TYR A 160 -8.29 -8.02 -0.27
CA TYR A 160 -9.12 -6.84 -0.52
C TYR A 160 -9.46 -6.09 0.77
N ARG A 161 -9.82 -6.82 1.81
CA ARG A 161 -10.11 -6.22 3.12
C ARG A 161 -8.85 -5.64 3.77
N ASP A 162 -7.73 -6.33 3.62
CA ASP A 162 -6.46 -5.94 4.24
C ASP A 162 -5.77 -4.80 3.47
N ALA A 163 -5.85 -4.77 2.13
CA ALA A 163 -5.24 -3.72 1.33
C ALA A 163 -5.81 -2.32 1.63
N LYS A 164 -7.07 -2.22 2.04
CA LYS A 164 -7.71 -0.91 2.26
C LYS A 164 -7.05 -0.08 3.37
N ILE A 165 -6.56 -0.70 4.44
CA ILE A 165 -5.91 0.05 5.53
C ILE A 165 -4.63 0.75 5.07
N LEU A 166 -3.95 0.23 4.04
CA LEU A 166 -2.72 0.80 3.52
C LEU A 166 -2.93 2.24 3.00
N GLU A 167 -4.13 2.59 2.55
CA GLU A 167 -4.46 3.96 2.13
C GLU A 167 -4.71 4.91 3.30
N ILE A 168 -4.99 4.39 4.51
CA ILE A 168 -5.49 5.14 5.66
C ILE A 168 -4.39 5.41 6.68
N PHE A 169 -3.72 4.36 7.15
CA PHE A 169 -2.71 4.49 8.21
C PHE A 169 -1.40 5.12 7.70
N GLU A 170 -0.48 5.50 8.59
CA GLU A 170 0.74 6.25 8.29
C GLU A 170 0.48 7.58 7.55
N GLY A 171 -0.72 8.13 7.76
CA GLY A 171 -1.28 9.29 7.10
C GLY A 171 -2.06 8.94 5.83
N ALA A 172 -3.33 9.31 5.80
CA ALA A 172 -4.22 9.05 4.68
C ALA A 172 -3.64 9.54 3.34
N ASN A 173 -4.05 8.93 2.23
CA ASN A 173 -3.52 9.28 0.91
C ASN A 173 -3.75 10.74 0.53
N GLU A 174 -4.80 11.38 1.05
CA GLU A 174 -5.07 12.81 0.91
C GLU A 174 -3.98 13.67 1.57
N LEU A 175 -3.47 13.25 2.75
CA LEU A 175 -2.34 13.92 3.40
C LEU A 175 -1.05 13.74 2.58
N GLN A 176 -0.85 12.59 1.95
CA GLN A 176 0.30 12.39 1.06
C GLN A 176 0.22 13.34 -0.14
N GLN A 177 -0.95 13.47 -0.75
CA GLN A 177 -1.18 14.40 -1.86
C GLN A 177 -0.92 15.85 -1.44
N TRP A 178 -1.32 16.24 -0.23
CA TRP A 178 -1.02 17.56 0.31
C TRP A 178 0.48 17.80 0.51
N ILE A 179 1.22 16.82 1.03
CA ILE A 179 2.69 16.90 1.18
C ILE A 179 3.35 17.10 -0.20
N ILE A 180 2.93 16.34 -1.20
CA ILE A 180 3.42 16.45 -2.58
C ILE A 180 3.09 17.85 -3.15
N ALA A 181 1.85 18.30 -2.99
CA ALA A 181 1.40 19.60 -3.48
C ALA A 181 2.20 20.75 -2.85
N ARG A 182 2.48 20.69 -1.55
CA ARG A 182 3.32 21.69 -0.85
C ARG A 182 4.74 21.77 -1.40
N GLN A 183 5.29 20.66 -1.83
CA GLN A 183 6.61 20.63 -2.46
C GLN A 183 6.59 21.24 -3.87
N LEU A 184 5.51 21.01 -4.63
CA LEU A 184 5.38 21.46 -6.02
C LEU A 184 4.96 22.93 -6.14
N ILE A 185 4.01 23.34 -5.33
CA ILE A 185 3.34 24.66 -5.44
C ILE A 185 3.99 25.69 -4.51
N GLY A 186 4.53 25.23 -3.36
CA GLY A 186 5.09 26.08 -2.31
C GLY A 186 4.20 26.10 -1.07
N ARG A 187 4.84 26.24 0.09
CA ARG A 187 4.16 26.28 1.39
C ARG A 187 3.44 27.60 1.64
N ASP A 188 3.90 28.66 1.02
CA ASP A 188 3.32 30.00 1.05
C ASP A 188 1.95 30.08 0.36
N VAL A 189 1.68 29.15 -0.55
CA VAL A 189 0.41 29.03 -1.29
C VAL A 189 -0.52 28.00 -0.69
N THR A 190 0.04 26.87 -0.22
CA THR A 190 -0.75 25.71 0.23
C THR A 190 -1.04 25.67 1.73
N GLY A 191 -0.48 26.59 2.50
CA GLY A 191 -0.69 26.70 3.95
C GLY A 191 0.19 25.78 4.80
#